data_216756031069525830161222a90313e7
#
_entry.id   216756031069525830161222a90313e7
#
_cell.length_a   1.000
_cell.length_b   1.000
_cell.length_c   1.000
_cell.angle_alpha   90.00
_cell.angle_beta   90.00
_cell.angle_gamma   90.00
#
_symmetry.space_group_name_H-M   'P 1'
#
loop_
_entity.id
_entity.type
_entity.pdbx_description
1 polymer ?
#
loop_
_entity_poly.entity_id
_entity_poly.type
_entity_poly.pdbx_seq_one_letter_code
_entity_poly.pdbx_strand_id
1 'polypeptide(L)'
;KKGDMIFEAASYAGLSCLVDDFRPDYEQRYFDILDGAFPDDLYAHYYIPGSGITLNWFMDHFARKGEESLREAFARMDAKVGQIPPGSEGLMAIGMMGGTAMPFDGALKGVWMGFNWVHREEHFYRALQESFSYAVSTAIDRINAKYPDCGQDTVKIIGGGARSRVWTQMLADVSQKTFERLDREDIALWGACLLAADGIGLFGDVRKAAEEHVHVKEVYRPNRELAGRYAELKEQYNRYAKELSPYCKALKS
;
A
#
# COMPACT_ATOMS: atom_id res chain seq x y z
N LYS A 1 -16.57 7.21 7.61
CA LYS A 1 -16.61 7.68 9.02
C LYS A 1 -15.22 8.13 9.43
N LYS A 2 -15.11 9.04 10.40
CA LYS A 2 -13.81 9.44 10.97
C LYS A 2 -13.01 8.20 11.40
N GLY A 3 -11.72 8.18 11.05
CA GLY A 3 -10.84 7.04 11.24
C GLY A 3 -10.90 5.98 10.13
N ASP A 4 -11.84 6.03 9.20
CA ASP A 4 -11.88 5.11 8.06
C ASP A 4 -10.59 5.26 7.24
N MET A 5 -9.89 4.15 7.04
CA MET A 5 -8.67 4.09 6.23
C MET A 5 -8.93 3.37 4.91
N ILE A 6 -8.36 3.92 3.84
CA ILE A 6 -8.37 3.31 2.51
C ILE A 6 -6.93 3.25 1.99
N PHE A 7 -6.50 2.06 1.62
CA PHE A 7 -5.27 1.85 0.86
C PHE A 7 -5.60 1.65 -0.61
N GLU A 8 -5.13 2.55 -1.44
CA GLU A 8 -5.23 2.45 -2.89
C GLU A 8 -4.00 1.76 -3.45
N ALA A 9 -4.14 0.47 -3.78
CA ALA A 9 -3.09 -0.36 -4.37
C ALA A 9 -3.06 -0.19 -5.89
N ALA A 10 -2.74 1.03 -6.34
CA ALA A 10 -2.67 1.43 -7.75
C ALA A 10 -1.23 1.50 -8.27
N SER A 11 -1.00 2.04 -9.47
CA SER A 11 0.33 2.25 -10.05
C SER A 11 1.23 3.06 -9.11
N TYR A 12 0.72 4.17 -8.61
CA TYR A 12 1.22 4.89 -7.44
C TYR A 12 0.22 4.67 -6.33
N ALA A 13 0.68 4.17 -5.20
CA ALA A 13 -0.20 3.84 -4.10
C ALA A 13 -0.36 5.02 -3.14
N GLY A 14 -1.47 5.03 -2.43
CA GLY A 14 -1.77 6.00 -1.40
C GLY A 14 -2.51 5.38 -0.23
N LEU A 15 -2.27 5.90 0.96
CA LEU A 15 -3.05 5.59 2.14
C LEU A 15 -3.75 6.85 2.60
N SER A 16 -5.07 6.83 2.62
CA SER A 16 -5.91 7.93 3.12
C SER A 16 -6.61 7.53 4.41
N CYS A 17 -6.63 8.44 5.37
CA CYS A 17 -7.41 8.30 6.60
C CYS A 17 -8.31 9.51 6.77
N LEU A 18 -9.62 9.31 6.95
CA LEU A 18 -10.55 10.39 7.27
C LEU A 18 -10.32 10.85 8.71
N VAL A 19 -9.87 12.10 8.86
CA VAL A 19 -9.48 12.68 10.16
C VAL A 19 -10.50 13.73 10.64
N ASP A 20 -10.39 14.14 11.89
CA ASP A 20 -11.38 14.99 12.56
C ASP A 20 -11.01 16.48 12.58
N ASP A 21 -9.74 16.81 12.41
CA ASP A 21 -9.27 18.18 12.37
C ASP A 21 -7.98 18.35 11.56
N PHE A 22 -7.61 19.60 11.36
CA PHE A 22 -6.42 19.98 10.60
C PHE A 22 -5.18 19.99 11.49
N ARG A 23 -4.44 18.87 11.53
CA ARG A 23 -3.15 18.71 12.27
C ARG A 23 -2.00 18.43 11.30
N PRO A 24 -1.54 19.40 10.52
CA PRO A 24 -0.47 19.16 9.54
C PRO A 24 0.86 18.78 10.22
N ASP A 25 1.64 17.96 9.53
CA ASP A 25 2.96 17.55 9.97
C ASP A 25 4.04 18.43 9.33
N TYR A 26 4.24 19.63 9.91
CA TYR A 26 5.23 20.60 9.41
C TYR A 26 6.68 20.17 9.64
N GLU A 27 6.94 19.31 10.63
CA GLU A 27 8.30 18.92 11.01
C GLU A 27 8.83 17.80 10.12
N GLN A 28 8.08 16.72 10.01
CA GLN A 28 8.51 15.51 9.31
C GLN A 28 7.98 15.42 7.88
N ARG A 29 6.83 16.06 7.62
CA ARG A 29 6.13 16.06 6.31
C ARG A 29 5.89 14.67 5.76
N TYR A 30 5.40 13.76 6.62
CA TYR A 30 5.13 12.39 6.20
C TYR A 30 3.84 12.22 5.41
N PHE A 31 2.88 13.13 5.59
CA PHE A 31 1.59 13.11 4.90
C PHE A 31 1.03 14.52 4.74
N ASP A 32 0.16 14.69 3.77
CA ASP A 32 -0.61 15.91 3.56
C ASP A 32 -1.98 15.80 4.24
N ILE A 33 -2.58 16.96 4.58
CA ILE A 33 -3.99 17.03 4.91
C ILE A 33 -4.70 17.66 3.72
N LEU A 34 -5.65 16.91 3.15
CA LEU A 34 -6.42 17.28 1.97
C LEU A 34 -7.90 17.44 2.33
N ASP A 35 -8.58 18.34 1.62
CA ASP A 35 -10.03 18.45 1.69
C ASP A 35 -10.69 17.21 1.09
N GLY A 36 -11.80 16.79 1.68
CA GLY A 36 -12.62 15.69 1.23
C GLY A 36 -13.63 16.05 0.16
N ALA A 37 -14.41 15.06 -0.24
CA ALA A 37 -15.48 15.23 -1.22
C ALA A 37 -16.70 16.00 -0.63
N PHE A 38 -16.80 16.08 0.68
CA PHE A 38 -17.89 16.79 1.37
C PHE A 38 -17.31 17.90 2.24
N PRO A 39 -18.09 18.97 2.49
CA PRO A 39 -17.73 19.99 3.48
C PRO A 39 -17.33 19.34 4.81
N ASP A 40 -16.29 19.84 5.43
CA ASP A 40 -15.76 19.38 6.74
C ASP A 40 -15.11 17.98 6.75
N ASP A 41 -15.00 17.30 5.61
CA ASP A 41 -14.19 16.09 5.50
C ASP A 41 -12.74 16.45 5.22
N LEU A 42 -11.83 15.91 6.05
CA LEU A 42 -10.39 16.03 5.87
C LEU A 42 -9.75 14.65 5.78
N TYR A 43 -8.72 14.51 4.92
CA TYR A 43 -7.93 13.29 4.83
C TYR A 43 -6.48 13.55 5.22
N ALA A 44 -5.91 12.73 6.09
CA ALA A 44 -4.47 12.53 6.14
C ALA A 44 -4.10 11.58 5.00
N HIS A 45 -3.32 12.06 4.02
CA HIS A 45 -2.93 11.29 2.84
C HIS A 45 -1.43 11.06 2.79
N TYR A 46 -1.03 9.77 2.73
CA TYR A 46 0.35 9.33 2.62
C TYR A 46 0.61 8.75 1.23
N TYR A 47 1.59 9.30 0.53
CA TYR A 47 1.97 8.83 -0.81
C TYR A 47 3.00 7.71 -0.72
N ILE A 48 2.77 6.63 -1.46
CA ILE A 48 3.70 5.50 -1.59
C ILE A 48 4.09 5.37 -3.07
N PRO A 49 5.18 6.04 -3.49
CA PRO A 49 5.57 6.07 -4.90
C PRO A 49 5.96 4.68 -5.42
N GLY A 50 5.49 4.34 -6.59
CA GLY A 50 6.01 3.24 -7.39
C GLY A 50 5.49 1.84 -7.05
N SER A 51 4.47 1.68 -6.21
CA SER A 51 3.92 0.36 -5.84
C SER A 51 3.56 -0.50 -7.06
N GLY A 52 2.40 -0.29 -7.67
CA GLY A 52 1.94 -1.11 -8.80
C GLY A 52 2.83 -1.00 -10.03
N ILE A 53 3.39 0.18 -10.32
CA ILE A 53 4.29 0.35 -11.46
C ILE A 53 5.60 -0.44 -11.28
N THR A 54 6.14 -0.53 -10.04
CA THR A 54 7.31 -1.35 -9.75
C THR A 54 7.01 -2.84 -9.89
N LEU A 55 5.84 -3.28 -9.41
CA LEU A 55 5.43 -4.68 -9.54
C LEU A 55 5.18 -5.06 -11.02
N ASN A 56 4.55 -4.18 -11.81
CA ASN A 56 4.39 -4.38 -13.25
C ASN A 56 5.74 -4.44 -13.97
N TRP A 57 6.65 -3.50 -13.66
CA TRP A 57 7.99 -3.48 -14.21
C TRP A 57 8.74 -4.79 -13.93
N PHE A 58 8.62 -5.33 -12.70
CA PHE A 58 9.24 -6.61 -12.37
C PHE A 58 8.64 -7.75 -13.20
N MET A 59 7.32 -7.79 -13.37
CA MET A 59 6.68 -8.80 -14.22
C MET A 59 7.18 -8.71 -15.66
N ASP A 60 7.17 -7.53 -16.25
CA ASP A 60 7.50 -7.32 -17.65
C ASP A 60 8.97 -7.61 -17.98
N HIS A 61 9.89 -7.37 -17.04
CA HIS A 61 11.33 -7.49 -17.32
C HIS A 61 11.98 -8.76 -16.77
N PHE A 62 11.38 -9.41 -15.75
CA PHE A 62 12.02 -10.53 -15.06
C PHE A 62 11.18 -11.80 -14.94
N ALA A 63 9.85 -11.67 -14.90
CA ALA A 63 9.01 -12.82 -14.52
C ALA A 63 8.08 -13.32 -15.64
N ARG A 64 7.57 -12.45 -16.51
CA ARG A 64 6.62 -12.83 -17.56
C ARG A 64 7.26 -13.75 -18.61
N LYS A 65 6.53 -14.80 -19.04
CA LYS A 65 7.05 -15.82 -19.94
C LYS A 65 6.26 -15.85 -21.25
N GLY A 66 6.98 -15.77 -22.36
CA GLY A 66 6.39 -15.85 -23.70
C GLY A 66 5.27 -14.84 -23.90
N GLU A 67 4.11 -15.31 -24.36
CA GLU A 67 2.92 -14.51 -24.60
C GLU A 67 1.97 -14.41 -23.39
N GLU A 68 2.42 -14.83 -22.21
CA GLU A 68 1.66 -14.74 -20.96
C GLU A 68 1.15 -13.30 -20.73
N SER A 69 -0.13 -13.15 -20.45
CA SER A 69 -0.67 -11.84 -20.05
C SER A 69 -0.14 -11.43 -18.68
N LEU A 70 -0.11 -10.11 -18.41
CA LEU A 70 0.31 -9.59 -17.12
C LEU A 70 -0.52 -10.20 -15.95
N ARG A 71 -1.82 -10.42 -16.17
CA ARG A 71 -2.70 -11.05 -15.18
C ARG A 71 -2.31 -12.49 -14.85
N GLU A 72 -1.96 -13.26 -15.86
CA GLU A 72 -1.50 -14.65 -15.69
C GLU A 72 -0.15 -14.70 -14.97
N ALA A 73 0.77 -13.80 -15.34
CA ALA A 73 2.07 -13.68 -14.67
C ALA A 73 1.91 -13.38 -13.17
N PHE A 74 1.05 -12.44 -12.80
CA PHE A 74 0.73 -12.14 -11.40
C PHE A 74 0.15 -13.34 -10.67
N ALA A 75 -0.84 -14.02 -11.26
CA ALA A 75 -1.47 -15.19 -10.64
C ALA A 75 -0.46 -16.32 -10.40
N ARG A 76 0.41 -16.58 -11.37
CA ARG A 76 1.47 -17.59 -11.26
C ARG A 76 2.50 -17.22 -10.18
N MET A 77 2.89 -15.96 -10.12
CA MET A 77 3.87 -15.50 -9.12
C MET A 77 3.26 -15.51 -7.72
N ASP A 78 2.03 -15.08 -7.54
CA ASP A 78 1.33 -15.11 -6.24
C ASP A 78 1.26 -16.54 -5.67
N ALA A 79 0.99 -17.56 -6.54
CA ALA A 79 0.98 -18.94 -6.11
C ALA A 79 2.34 -19.42 -5.56
N LYS A 80 3.45 -18.94 -6.12
CA LYS A 80 4.82 -19.24 -5.66
C LYS A 80 5.16 -18.45 -4.38
N VAL A 81 4.84 -17.16 -4.37
CA VAL A 81 5.12 -16.26 -3.23
C VAL A 81 4.46 -16.76 -1.94
N GLY A 82 3.26 -17.32 -2.04
CA GLY A 82 2.55 -17.90 -0.89
C GLY A 82 3.30 -19.04 -0.19
N GLN A 83 4.29 -19.65 -0.84
CA GLN A 83 5.10 -20.74 -0.26
C GLN A 83 6.37 -20.24 0.46
N ILE A 84 6.75 -18.97 0.27
CA ILE A 84 7.96 -18.40 0.84
C ILE A 84 7.64 -17.81 2.22
N PRO A 85 8.50 -18.02 3.24
CA PRO A 85 8.27 -17.46 4.57
C PRO A 85 8.48 -15.93 4.62
N PRO A 86 7.96 -15.26 5.67
CA PRO A 86 8.21 -13.84 5.94
C PRO A 86 9.69 -13.46 5.94
N GLY A 87 10.02 -12.39 5.19
CA GLY A 87 11.38 -11.90 5.02
C GLY A 87 12.13 -12.56 3.87
N SER A 88 11.40 -13.25 2.96
CA SER A 88 11.93 -13.75 1.69
C SER A 88 13.25 -14.52 1.84
N GLU A 89 13.37 -15.33 2.90
CA GLU A 89 14.59 -16.10 3.24
C GLU A 89 15.86 -15.25 3.40
N GLY A 90 15.70 -14.00 3.88
CA GLY A 90 16.80 -13.04 4.09
C GLY A 90 17.01 -12.05 2.96
N LEU A 91 16.25 -12.15 1.87
CA LEU A 91 16.26 -11.16 0.80
C LEU A 91 15.34 -9.99 1.14
N MET A 92 15.89 -8.79 1.21
CA MET A 92 15.11 -7.56 1.41
C MET A 92 15.19 -6.65 0.17
N ALA A 93 14.07 -6.01 -0.16
CA ALA A 93 13.99 -5.01 -1.21
C ALA A 93 13.66 -3.62 -0.65
N ILE A 94 14.19 -2.59 -1.31
CA ILE A 94 13.66 -1.23 -1.25
C ILE A 94 13.02 -0.95 -2.60
N GLY A 95 11.69 -1.02 -2.66
CA GLY A 95 10.93 -0.94 -3.92
C GLY A 95 10.70 0.48 -4.43
N MET A 96 11.18 1.51 -3.74
CA MET A 96 10.99 2.93 -4.04
C MET A 96 11.86 3.39 -5.21
N MET A 97 11.63 2.85 -6.42
CA MET A 97 12.48 3.08 -7.60
C MET A 97 12.48 4.53 -8.08
N GLY A 98 11.43 5.30 -7.79
CA GLY A 98 11.30 6.73 -8.07
C GLY A 98 11.60 7.64 -6.87
N GLY A 99 12.15 7.07 -5.78
CA GLY A 99 12.37 7.79 -4.53
C GLY A 99 11.15 7.80 -3.62
N THR A 100 11.15 8.66 -2.60
CA THR A 100 10.00 8.90 -1.72
C THR A 100 9.31 10.21 -2.04
N ALA A 101 7.99 10.28 -1.83
CA ALA A 101 7.23 11.51 -2.05
C ALA A 101 7.24 12.41 -0.82
N MET A 102 7.14 11.81 0.38
CA MET A 102 7.00 12.55 1.62
C MET A 102 7.77 11.87 2.78
N PRO A 103 8.81 12.51 3.33
CA PRO A 103 9.48 13.68 2.74
C PRO A 103 10.06 13.34 1.37
N PHE A 104 10.15 14.32 0.49
CA PHE A 104 10.67 14.07 -0.86
C PHE A 104 12.15 13.70 -0.83
N ASP A 105 12.48 12.54 -1.38
CA ASP A 105 13.85 12.09 -1.64
C ASP A 105 13.92 11.35 -2.99
N GLY A 106 14.23 12.08 -4.04
CA GLY A 106 14.39 11.52 -5.40
C GLY A 106 15.69 10.74 -5.61
N ALA A 107 16.59 10.73 -4.62
CA ALA A 107 17.87 10.02 -4.71
C ALA A 107 17.74 8.53 -4.40
N LEU A 108 16.79 8.14 -3.54
CA LEU A 108 16.54 6.74 -3.22
C LEU A 108 16.12 5.98 -4.49
N LYS A 109 16.74 4.83 -4.72
CA LYS A 109 16.48 3.96 -5.87
C LYS A 109 16.07 2.56 -5.39
N GLY A 110 15.61 1.74 -6.33
CA GLY A 110 15.35 0.33 -6.08
C GLY A 110 16.63 -0.41 -5.68
N VAL A 111 16.54 -1.19 -4.59
CA VAL A 111 17.64 -2.00 -4.08
C VAL A 111 17.12 -3.38 -3.72
N TRP A 112 17.90 -4.44 -4.03
CA TRP A 112 17.77 -5.75 -3.41
C TRP A 112 19.07 -6.07 -2.68
N MET A 113 18.96 -6.58 -1.47
CA MET A 113 20.10 -6.95 -0.63
C MET A 113 19.87 -8.29 0.07
N GLY A 114 20.95 -8.99 0.41
CA GLY A 114 20.89 -10.24 1.16
C GLY A 114 20.63 -11.48 0.30
N PHE A 115 20.60 -11.37 -1.03
CA PHE A 115 20.38 -12.54 -1.90
C PHE A 115 21.63 -13.41 -2.02
N ASN A 116 21.39 -14.70 -2.22
CA ASN A 116 22.40 -15.73 -2.45
C ASN A 116 21.90 -16.75 -3.49
N TRP A 117 22.60 -17.87 -3.65
CA TRP A 117 22.32 -18.86 -4.69
C TRP A 117 20.98 -19.59 -4.58
N VAL A 118 20.25 -19.51 -3.47
CA VAL A 118 18.96 -20.17 -3.30
C VAL A 118 17.78 -19.31 -3.79
N HIS A 119 17.97 -18.00 -3.89
CA HIS A 119 16.92 -17.08 -4.26
C HIS A 119 16.58 -17.17 -5.76
N ARG A 120 15.28 -17.11 -6.06
CA ARG A 120 14.70 -17.18 -7.41
C ARG A 120 13.78 -16.00 -7.65
N GLU A 121 13.22 -15.89 -8.84
CA GLU A 121 12.30 -14.80 -9.25
C GLU A 121 11.21 -14.52 -8.21
N GLU A 122 10.61 -15.57 -7.64
CA GLU A 122 9.55 -15.45 -6.64
C GLU A 122 10.01 -14.81 -5.32
N HIS A 123 11.26 -15.00 -4.91
CA HIS A 123 11.81 -14.35 -3.71
C HIS A 123 12.01 -12.86 -3.94
N PHE A 124 12.55 -12.47 -5.10
CA PHE A 124 12.72 -11.06 -5.47
C PHE A 124 11.36 -10.34 -5.56
N TYR A 125 10.36 -11.02 -6.14
CA TYR A 125 9.01 -10.47 -6.22
C TYR A 125 8.36 -10.33 -4.85
N ARG A 126 8.47 -11.36 -3.99
CA ARG A 126 7.98 -11.30 -2.62
C ARG A 126 8.63 -10.17 -1.84
N ALA A 127 9.95 -10.00 -1.94
CA ALA A 127 10.67 -8.92 -1.27
C ALA A 127 10.15 -7.53 -1.69
N LEU A 128 9.75 -7.33 -2.96
CA LEU A 128 9.08 -6.10 -3.40
C LEU A 128 7.70 -5.93 -2.76
N GLN A 129 6.87 -6.98 -2.70
CA GLN A 129 5.58 -6.93 -2.04
C GLN A 129 5.72 -6.63 -0.55
N GLU A 130 6.71 -7.25 0.14
CA GLU A 130 7.04 -6.97 1.54
C GLU A 130 7.50 -5.52 1.73
N SER A 131 8.35 -4.99 0.83
CA SER A 131 8.80 -3.59 0.85
C SER A 131 7.62 -2.60 0.88
N PHE A 132 6.65 -2.78 -0.01
CA PHE A 132 5.46 -1.93 -0.03
C PHE A 132 4.56 -2.16 1.18
N SER A 133 4.48 -3.39 1.69
CA SER A 133 3.73 -3.69 2.91
C SER A 133 4.33 -3.02 4.14
N TYR A 134 5.68 -2.97 4.25
CA TYR A 134 6.37 -2.21 5.31
C TYR A 134 6.11 -0.71 5.18
N ALA A 135 6.13 -0.16 3.96
CA ALA A 135 5.83 1.25 3.72
C ALA A 135 4.40 1.60 4.13
N VAL A 136 3.40 0.77 3.76
CA VAL A 136 1.99 0.94 4.17
C VAL A 136 1.83 0.88 5.68
N SER A 137 2.44 -0.13 6.33
CA SER A 137 2.38 -0.27 7.79
C SER A 137 3.02 0.94 8.49
N THR A 138 4.14 1.45 7.98
CA THR A 138 4.79 2.66 8.51
C THR A 138 3.90 3.90 8.32
N ALA A 139 3.20 4.01 7.19
CA ALA A 139 2.25 5.10 6.95
C ALA A 139 1.08 5.07 7.95
N ILE A 140 0.53 3.87 8.22
CA ILE A 140 -0.52 3.67 9.23
C ILE A 140 -0.03 4.12 10.60
N ASP A 141 1.17 3.70 11.02
CA ASP A 141 1.73 4.07 12.31
C ASP A 141 1.92 5.59 12.45
N ARG A 142 2.38 6.27 11.40
CA ARG A 142 2.60 7.72 11.37
C ARG A 142 1.29 8.50 11.46
N ILE A 143 0.27 8.08 10.70
CA ILE A 143 -1.06 8.70 10.77
C ILE A 143 -1.66 8.49 12.17
N ASN A 144 -1.61 7.26 12.71
CA ASN A 144 -2.14 6.97 14.03
C ASN A 144 -1.42 7.71 15.15
N ALA A 145 -0.11 7.94 15.03
CA ALA A 145 0.66 8.74 16.00
C ALA A 145 0.19 10.19 16.05
N LYS A 146 -0.23 10.76 14.91
CA LYS A 146 -0.75 12.14 14.83
C LYS A 146 -2.25 12.23 15.17
N TYR A 147 -3.00 11.19 14.84
CA TYR A 147 -4.45 11.07 15.01
C TYR A 147 -4.82 9.81 15.81
N PRO A 148 -4.46 9.72 17.10
CA PRO A 148 -4.66 8.49 17.89
C PRO A 148 -6.14 8.12 18.04
N ASP A 149 -7.03 9.13 18.04
CA ASP A 149 -8.47 8.94 18.18
C ASP A 149 -9.15 8.50 16.86
N CYS A 150 -8.42 8.56 15.74
CA CYS A 150 -8.90 8.15 14.43
C CYS A 150 -8.42 6.74 14.02
N GLY A 151 -7.61 6.09 14.86
CA GLY A 151 -7.04 4.77 14.55
C GLY A 151 -8.08 3.66 14.49
N GLN A 152 -8.37 3.15 13.30
CA GLN A 152 -9.23 1.98 13.09
C GLN A 152 -8.39 0.70 12.98
N ASP A 153 -8.98 -0.44 13.34
CA ASP A 153 -8.35 -1.75 13.13
C ASP A 153 -8.56 -2.32 11.73
N THR A 154 -9.31 -1.59 10.90
CA THR A 154 -9.67 -2.01 9.56
C THR A 154 -9.22 -1.00 8.51
N VAL A 155 -8.66 -1.50 7.42
CA VAL A 155 -8.24 -0.75 6.24
C VAL A 155 -8.97 -1.31 5.02
N LYS A 156 -9.71 -0.48 4.29
CA LYS A 156 -10.27 -0.87 3.01
C LYS A 156 -9.18 -0.86 1.95
N ILE A 157 -9.13 -1.90 1.11
CA ILE A 157 -8.17 -1.97 0.01
C ILE A 157 -8.89 -1.91 -1.33
N ILE A 158 -8.42 -1.02 -2.21
CA ILE A 158 -8.95 -0.80 -3.57
C ILE A 158 -7.81 -0.81 -4.60
N GLY A 159 -8.16 -0.76 -5.88
CA GLY A 159 -7.20 -0.73 -6.98
C GLY A 159 -6.75 -2.12 -7.45
N GLY A 160 -5.87 -2.14 -8.45
CA GLY A 160 -5.43 -3.37 -9.12
C GLY A 160 -4.71 -4.36 -8.20
N GLY A 161 -3.92 -3.87 -7.25
CA GLY A 161 -3.19 -4.69 -6.28
C GLY A 161 -4.10 -5.45 -5.31
N ALA A 162 -5.33 -4.96 -5.07
CA ALA A 162 -6.32 -5.65 -4.25
C ALA A 162 -6.78 -7.01 -4.82
N ARG A 163 -6.43 -7.32 -6.08
CA ARG A 163 -6.70 -8.64 -6.70
C ARG A 163 -5.77 -9.73 -6.18
N SER A 164 -4.58 -9.38 -5.69
CA SER A 164 -3.65 -10.33 -5.08
C SER A 164 -4.07 -10.65 -3.65
N ARG A 165 -4.60 -11.86 -3.45
CA ARG A 165 -4.95 -12.35 -2.11
C ARG A 165 -3.72 -12.51 -1.23
N VAL A 166 -2.61 -12.96 -1.82
CA VAL A 166 -1.34 -13.16 -1.11
C VAL A 166 -0.80 -11.85 -0.60
N TRP A 167 -0.77 -10.82 -1.45
CA TRP A 167 -0.28 -9.51 -1.03
C TRP A 167 -1.22 -8.82 -0.05
N THR A 168 -2.55 -8.94 -0.24
CA THR A 168 -3.52 -8.37 0.72
C THR A 168 -3.39 -9.03 2.10
N GLN A 169 -3.19 -10.36 2.16
CA GLN A 169 -2.91 -11.04 3.43
C GLN A 169 -1.58 -10.57 4.04
N MET A 170 -0.54 -10.40 3.23
CA MET A 170 0.75 -9.87 3.68
C MET A 170 0.62 -8.45 4.25
N LEU A 171 -0.16 -7.57 3.62
CA LEU A 171 -0.48 -6.23 4.15
C LEU A 171 -1.13 -6.32 5.53
N ALA A 172 -2.09 -7.24 5.71
CA ALA A 172 -2.73 -7.47 7.01
C ALA A 172 -1.72 -7.98 8.06
N ASP A 173 -0.89 -8.96 7.70
CA ASP A 173 0.09 -9.56 8.61
C ASP A 173 1.18 -8.57 9.03
N VAL A 174 1.68 -7.76 8.10
CA VAL A 174 2.71 -6.75 8.35
C VAL A 174 2.20 -5.59 9.19
N SER A 175 1.00 -5.09 8.91
CA SER A 175 0.43 -3.94 9.63
C SER A 175 -0.32 -4.32 10.89
N GLN A 176 -0.60 -5.61 11.09
CA GLN A 176 -1.46 -6.13 12.16
C GLN A 176 -2.86 -5.50 12.15
N LYS A 177 -3.35 -5.11 10.97
CA LYS A 177 -4.69 -4.57 10.72
C LYS A 177 -5.52 -5.53 9.88
N THR A 178 -6.82 -5.48 10.01
CA THR A 178 -7.74 -6.19 9.10
C THR A 178 -7.82 -5.43 7.79
N PHE A 179 -7.65 -6.13 6.66
CA PHE A 179 -7.89 -5.55 5.34
C PHE A 179 -9.20 -6.05 4.76
N GLU A 180 -9.99 -5.12 4.21
CA GLU A 180 -11.27 -5.41 3.58
C GLU A 180 -11.22 -5.04 2.11
N ARG A 181 -11.36 -6.05 1.25
CA ARG A 181 -11.51 -5.84 -0.18
C ARG A 181 -12.97 -5.60 -0.51
N LEU A 182 -13.24 -4.56 -1.29
CA LEU A 182 -14.58 -4.22 -1.72
C LEU A 182 -15.02 -5.06 -2.94
N ASP A 183 -16.32 -5.13 -3.17
CA ASP A 183 -16.93 -5.91 -4.25
C ASP A 183 -16.81 -5.27 -5.63
N ARG A 184 -16.38 -4.00 -5.70
CA ARG A 184 -16.19 -3.24 -6.94
C ARG A 184 -14.72 -3.05 -7.26
N GLU A 185 -14.39 -3.12 -8.55
CA GLU A 185 -13.02 -2.93 -9.02
C GLU A 185 -12.69 -1.45 -9.28
N ASP A 186 -13.66 -0.68 -9.82
CA ASP A 186 -13.47 0.72 -10.22
C ASP A 186 -14.08 1.68 -9.19
N ILE A 187 -13.65 1.57 -7.93
CA ILE A 187 -14.21 2.34 -6.81
C ILE A 187 -14.07 3.86 -7.01
N ALA A 188 -12.93 4.33 -7.56
CA ALA A 188 -12.73 5.74 -7.81
C ALA A 188 -13.74 6.30 -8.83
N LEU A 189 -13.99 5.57 -9.92
CA LEU A 189 -14.98 5.93 -10.92
C LEU A 189 -16.39 5.90 -10.32
N TRP A 190 -16.69 4.87 -9.51
CA TRP A 190 -17.97 4.77 -8.82
C TRP A 190 -18.21 5.95 -7.88
N GLY A 191 -17.20 6.35 -7.10
CA GLY A 191 -17.27 7.55 -6.25
C GLY A 191 -17.56 8.82 -7.04
N ALA A 192 -16.89 9.01 -8.18
CA ALA A 192 -17.16 10.14 -9.08
C ALA A 192 -18.58 10.11 -9.63
N CYS A 193 -19.11 8.93 -9.99
CA CYS A 193 -20.49 8.78 -10.45
C CYS A 193 -21.50 9.12 -9.33
N LEU A 194 -21.24 8.71 -8.08
CA LEU A 194 -22.10 9.04 -6.94
C LEU A 194 -22.14 10.56 -6.70
N LEU A 195 -20.99 11.24 -6.74
CA LEU A 195 -20.92 12.69 -6.59
C LEU A 195 -21.65 13.43 -7.73
N ALA A 196 -21.48 12.95 -8.96
CA ALA A 196 -22.21 13.52 -10.11
C ALA A 196 -23.73 13.34 -10.00
N ALA A 197 -24.18 12.19 -9.54
CA ALA A 197 -25.59 11.88 -9.33
C ALA A 197 -26.18 12.71 -8.18
N ASP A 198 -25.41 12.95 -7.12
CA ASP A 198 -25.78 13.86 -6.04
C ASP A 198 -25.96 15.31 -6.54
N GLY A 199 -25.00 15.78 -7.35
CA GLY A 199 -25.04 17.12 -7.95
C GLY A 199 -26.24 17.41 -8.82
N ILE A 200 -26.91 16.39 -9.37
CA ILE A 200 -28.18 16.51 -10.12
C ILE A 200 -29.40 16.16 -9.25
N GLY A 201 -29.22 15.97 -7.95
CA GLY A 201 -30.29 15.69 -6.99
C GLY A 201 -30.91 14.29 -7.09
N LEU A 202 -30.17 13.30 -7.64
CA LEU A 202 -30.65 11.92 -7.77
C LEU A 202 -30.77 11.21 -6.42
N PHE A 203 -29.91 11.56 -5.47
CA PHE A 203 -29.90 11.03 -4.10
C PHE A 203 -30.28 12.12 -3.10
N GLY A 204 -31.05 11.74 -2.07
CA GLY A 204 -31.29 12.63 -0.93
C GLY A 204 -30.13 12.67 0.06
N ASP A 205 -29.30 11.62 0.06
CA ASP A 205 -28.10 11.46 0.89
C ASP A 205 -27.11 10.53 0.15
N VAL A 206 -26.08 11.10 -0.43
CA VAL A 206 -25.09 10.36 -1.20
C VAL A 206 -24.21 9.45 -0.31
N ARG A 207 -23.98 9.79 0.96
CA ARG A 207 -23.26 8.91 1.90
C ARG A 207 -24.02 7.63 2.14
N LYS A 208 -25.35 7.75 2.34
CA LYS A 208 -26.23 6.59 2.48
C LYS A 208 -26.28 5.76 1.20
N ALA A 209 -26.36 6.42 0.04
CA ALA A 209 -26.30 5.73 -1.25
C ALA A 209 -24.98 4.97 -1.43
N ALA A 210 -23.85 5.53 -1.01
CA ALA A 210 -22.56 4.84 -1.03
C ALA A 210 -22.54 3.61 -0.12
N GLU A 211 -23.08 3.71 1.10
CA GLU A 211 -23.20 2.58 2.04
C GLU A 211 -24.08 1.44 1.49
N GLU A 212 -25.15 1.78 0.78
CA GLU A 212 -26.07 0.82 0.19
C GLU A 212 -25.51 0.07 -1.02
N HIS A 213 -24.50 0.64 -1.70
CA HIS A 213 -23.98 0.13 -2.97
C HIS A 213 -22.54 -0.37 -2.94
N VAL A 214 -21.84 -0.24 -1.81
CA VAL A 214 -20.47 -0.70 -1.65
C VAL A 214 -20.39 -1.72 -0.53
N HIS A 215 -20.03 -2.96 -0.87
CA HIS A 215 -20.00 -4.05 0.09
C HIS A 215 -18.61 -4.66 0.20
N VAL A 216 -18.31 -5.23 1.38
CA VAL A 216 -17.09 -5.99 1.60
C VAL A 216 -17.23 -7.36 0.93
N LYS A 217 -16.29 -7.68 0.04
CA LYS A 217 -16.23 -8.97 -0.67
C LYS A 217 -15.39 -10.00 0.06
N GLU A 218 -14.25 -9.58 0.60
CA GLU A 218 -13.28 -10.46 1.26
C GLU A 218 -12.66 -9.73 2.45
N VAL A 219 -12.40 -10.47 3.53
CA VAL A 219 -11.80 -9.95 4.76
C VAL A 219 -10.52 -10.73 5.06
N TYR A 220 -9.41 -10.00 5.23
CA TYR A 220 -8.08 -10.55 5.53
C TYR A 220 -7.71 -10.13 6.96
N ARG A 221 -7.72 -11.09 7.87
CA ARG A 221 -7.32 -10.88 9.27
C ARG A 221 -5.83 -11.16 9.44
N PRO A 222 -5.13 -10.35 10.26
CA PRO A 222 -3.70 -10.57 10.49
C PRO A 222 -3.43 -11.87 11.23
N ASN A 223 -2.38 -12.57 10.81
CA ASN A 223 -1.81 -13.66 11.62
C ASN A 223 -0.98 -13.05 12.76
N ARG A 224 -1.51 -13.17 13.97
CA ARG A 224 -0.86 -12.60 15.18
C ARG A 224 0.46 -13.28 15.54
N GLU A 225 0.69 -14.52 15.12
CA GLU A 225 1.95 -15.24 15.35
C GLU A 225 3.11 -14.62 14.57
N LEU A 226 2.83 -13.95 13.45
CA LEU A 226 3.83 -13.29 12.61
C LEU A 226 4.16 -11.85 13.07
N ALA A 227 3.44 -11.31 14.05
CA ALA A 227 3.55 -9.91 14.46
C ALA A 227 4.99 -9.53 14.85
N GLY A 228 5.65 -10.31 15.69
CA GLY A 228 7.03 -10.06 16.13
C GLY A 228 8.02 -10.08 14.96
N ARG A 229 7.90 -11.08 14.09
CA ARG A 229 8.78 -11.22 12.92
C ARG A 229 8.64 -10.05 11.94
N TYR A 230 7.41 -9.66 11.62
CA TYR A 230 7.18 -8.53 10.71
C TYR A 230 7.53 -7.17 11.33
N ALA A 231 7.42 -7.02 12.65
CA ALA A 231 7.89 -5.81 13.34
C ALA A 231 9.41 -5.63 13.19
N GLU A 232 10.20 -6.69 13.41
CA GLU A 232 11.65 -6.68 13.21
C GLU A 232 12.03 -6.34 11.75
N LEU A 233 11.39 -6.99 10.78
CA LEU A 233 11.65 -6.77 9.36
C LEU A 233 11.27 -5.35 8.91
N LYS A 234 10.16 -4.81 9.40
CA LYS A 234 9.74 -3.43 9.14
C LYS A 234 10.74 -2.42 9.71
N GLU A 235 11.26 -2.66 10.92
CA GLU A 235 12.28 -1.80 11.52
C GLU A 235 13.57 -1.82 10.68
N GLN A 236 14.03 -2.99 10.26
CA GLN A 236 15.18 -3.13 9.38
C GLN A 236 14.96 -2.41 8.05
N TYR A 237 13.80 -2.59 7.41
CA TYR A 237 13.43 -1.91 6.18
C TYR A 237 13.49 -0.38 6.33
N ASN A 238 12.87 0.18 7.37
CA ASN A 238 12.86 1.62 7.61
C ASN A 238 14.26 2.18 7.83
N ARG A 239 15.11 1.45 8.56
CA ARG A 239 16.51 1.80 8.77
C ARG A 239 17.28 1.82 7.45
N TYR A 240 17.19 0.74 6.66
CA TYR A 240 17.93 0.64 5.39
C TYR A 240 17.44 1.63 4.34
N ALA A 241 16.14 1.87 4.25
CA ALA A 241 15.60 2.89 3.34
C ALA A 241 16.21 4.28 3.62
N LYS A 242 16.42 4.61 4.90
CA LYS A 242 17.07 5.87 5.30
C LYS A 242 18.59 5.85 5.04
N GLU A 243 19.28 4.77 5.39
CA GLU A 243 20.72 4.67 5.29
C GLU A 243 21.21 4.55 3.85
N LEU A 244 20.46 3.94 2.94
CA LEU A 244 20.84 3.70 1.55
C LEU A 244 20.67 4.93 0.64
N SER A 245 19.85 5.89 1.00
CA SER A 245 19.61 7.08 0.17
C SER A 245 20.91 7.82 -0.20
N PRO A 246 21.86 8.09 0.73
CA PRO A 246 23.14 8.71 0.37
C PRO A 246 23.97 7.91 -0.63
N TYR A 247 23.95 6.59 -0.53
CA TYR A 247 24.66 5.72 -1.47
C TYR A 247 24.02 5.74 -2.86
N CYS A 248 22.69 5.67 -2.92
CA CYS A 248 21.97 5.82 -4.17
C CYS A 248 22.27 7.18 -4.86
N LYS A 249 22.36 8.25 -4.07
CA LYS A 249 22.71 9.59 -4.56
C LYS A 249 24.11 9.66 -5.16
N ALA A 250 25.03 8.85 -4.66
CA ALA A 250 26.40 8.79 -5.16
C ALA A 250 26.50 8.02 -6.50
N LEU A 251 25.52 7.18 -6.84
CA LEU A 251 25.45 6.50 -8.13
C LEU A 251 25.08 7.53 -9.20
N LYS A 252 26.06 7.88 -10.04
CA LYS A 252 25.81 8.77 -11.19
C LYS A 252 24.93 8.03 -12.21
N SER A 253 23.76 8.55 -12.49
CA SER A 253 22.90 8.13 -13.60
C SER A 253 23.44 8.67 -14.91
#